data_b417f30fb50e9daa231e7ff803043cec
#
_entry.id   b417f30fb50e9daa231e7ff803043cec
#
_cell.length_a   1.000
_cell.length_b   1.000
_cell.length_c   1.000
_cell.angle_alpha   90.00
_cell.angle_beta   90.00
_cell.angle_gamma   90.00
#
_symmetry.space_group_name_H-M   'P 1'
#
loop_
_entity.id
_entity.type
_entity.pdbx_description
1 polymer ?
#
loop_
_entity_poly.entity_id
_entity_poly.type
_entity_poly.pdbx_seq_one_letter_code
_entity_poly.pdbx_strand_id
1 'polypeptide(L)'
;GYNDWQNVPEDVMKRAEVMSGYYSAKYQLQSVKIALKECELYAPFSGRIANLTARKYQRNEKVCTLVDDSSFEVEFKILEAELSHVSIGQKVMVSPFVQDSISCEGTVTEINPLVDDKGLVKIKAQLKGAGNTLIDGMNVRVIVEQQVNNMFVVPKDAVVERDGYHVIFLLQEGRAAWTYVDVTHSNIGSYAITGCKSKDTRIKEGDIVITSGNQNLADGTEVKVNGF
;
A
#
# COMPACT_ATOMS: atom_id res chain seq x y z
N GLY A 1 -74.62 16.32 9.51
CA GLY A 1 -73.48 15.98 8.72
C GLY A 1 -72.58 17.17 8.42
N TYR A 2 -71.34 17.03 8.37
CA TYR A 2 -70.40 18.08 8.00
C TYR A 2 -70.53 18.34 6.49
N ASN A 3 -70.94 19.54 6.13
CA ASN A 3 -71.08 19.96 4.72
C ASN A 3 -69.77 20.52 4.13
N ASP A 4 -68.75 20.73 4.97
CA ASP A 4 -67.46 21.29 4.56
C ASP A 4 -66.33 20.44 5.13
N TRP A 5 -65.55 19.85 4.27
CA TRP A 5 -64.39 18.94 4.60
C TRP A 5 -63.28 19.68 5.35
N GLN A 6 -63.23 21.02 5.25
CA GLN A 6 -62.19 21.82 5.90
C GLN A 6 -62.42 22.01 7.40
N ASN A 7 -63.66 21.76 7.88
CA ASN A 7 -64.05 21.97 9.27
C ASN A 7 -64.34 20.70 10.05
N VAL A 8 -63.91 19.54 9.56
CA VAL A 8 -64.08 18.26 10.25
C VAL A 8 -63.01 18.13 11.35
N PRO A 9 -63.41 17.86 12.62
CA PRO A 9 -62.44 17.61 13.69
C PRO A 9 -61.49 16.46 13.36
N GLU A 10 -60.25 16.62 13.74
CA GLU A 10 -59.16 15.68 13.40
C GLU A 10 -59.41 14.23 13.89
N ASP A 11 -60.03 14.10 15.06
CA ASP A 11 -60.41 12.81 15.64
C ASP A 11 -61.49 12.07 14.81
N VAL A 12 -62.44 12.82 14.25
CA VAL A 12 -63.48 12.28 13.36
C VAL A 12 -62.85 11.82 12.02
N MET A 13 -61.96 12.63 11.48
CA MET A 13 -61.22 12.27 10.26
C MET A 13 -60.40 11.01 10.47
N LYS A 14 -59.63 10.92 11.55
CA LYS A 14 -58.84 9.71 11.87
C LYS A 14 -59.69 8.45 12.02
N ARG A 15 -60.88 8.57 12.69
CA ARG A 15 -61.83 7.45 12.81
C ARG A 15 -62.37 7.02 11.45
N ALA A 16 -62.72 7.97 10.59
CA ALA A 16 -63.20 7.70 9.26
C ALA A 16 -62.13 7.01 8.39
N GLU A 17 -60.89 7.47 8.46
CA GLU A 17 -59.74 6.85 7.78
C GLU A 17 -59.52 5.41 8.22
N VAL A 18 -59.58 5.11 9.52
CA VAL A 18 -59.47 3.76 10.06
C VAL A 18 -60.62 2.89 9.59
N MET A 19 -61.84 3.37 9.71
CA MET A 19 -63.04 2.59 9.35
C MET A 19 -63.22 2.38 7.86
N SER A 20 -62.72 3.29 7.02
CA SER A 20 -62.77 3.20 5.56
C SER A 20 -61.75 2.25 4.96
N GLY A 21 -60.80 1.74 5.77
CA GLY A 21 -59.67 0.92 5.28
C GLY A 21 -58.58 1.71 4.58
N TYR A 22 -58.59 3.07 4.72
CA TYR A 22 -57.60 3.95 4.09
C TYR A 22 -56.16 3.55 4.41
N TYR A 23 -55.85 3.28 5.67
CA TYR A 23 -54.49 2.86 6.06
C TYR A 23 -54.10 1.52 5.47
N SER A 24 -55.02 0.54 5.40
CA SER A 24 -54.75 -0.72 4.76
C SER A 24 -54.42 -0.56 3.27
N ALA A 25 -55.22 0.21 2.55
CA ALA A 25 -55.00 0.52 1.15
C ALA A 25 -53.66 1.29 0.94
N LYS A 26 -53.37 2.24 1.82
CA LYS A 26 -52.09 2.97 1.79
C LYS A 26 -50.88 2.09 2.00
N TYR A 27 -50.91 1.16 2.96
CA TYR A 27 -49.83 0.20 3.19
C TYR A 27 -49.67 -0.79 2.05
N GLN A 28 -50.82 -1.26 1.48
CA GLN A 28 -50.76 -2.13 0.28
C GLN A 28 -50.11 -1.40 -0.91
N LEU A 29 -50.50 -0.13 -1.16
CA LEU A 29 -49.89 0.66 -2.22
C LEU A 29 -48.39 0.85 -1.99
N GLN A 30 -47.99 1.12 -0.75
CA GLN A 30 -46.57 1.28 -0.39
C GLN A 30 -45.78 -0.04 -0.60
N SER A 31 -46.35 -1.17 -0.18
CA SER A 31 -45.74 -2.50 -0.40
C SER A 31 -45.54 -2.80 -1.88
N VAL A 32 -46.57 -2.57 -2.72
CA VAL A 32 -46.44 -2.77 -4.18
C VAL A 32 -45.43 -1.82 -4.79
N LYS A 33 -45.33 -0.57 -4.34
CA LYS A 33 -44.28 0.37 -4.80
C LYS A 33 -42.90 -0.07 -4.44
N ILE A 34 -42.68 -0.67 -3.26
CA ILE A 34 -41.41 -1.24 -2.84
C ILE A 34 -41.08 -2.44 -3.73
N ALA A 35 -42.03 -3.38 -3.89
CA ALA A 35 -41.85 -4.53 -4.75
C ALA A 35 -41.51 -4.16 -6.21
N LEU A 36 -42.12 -3.08 -6.72
CA LEU A 36 -41.79 -2.59 -8.06
C LEU A 36 -40.36 -2.04 -8.15
N LYS A 37 -39.90 -1.32 -7.14
CA LYS A 37 -38.51 -0.85 -7.07
C LYS A 37 -37.51 -1.99 -6.97
N GLU A 38 -37.86 -3.08 -6.29
CA GLU A 38 -37.02 -4.27 -6.18
C GLU A 38 -36.90 -5.07 -7.48
N CYS A 39 -37.74 -4.78 -8.49
CA CYS A 39 -37.61 -5.34 -9.83
C CYS A 39 -36.41 -4.75 -10.62
N GLU A 40 -35.85 -3.66 -10.16
CA GLU A 40 -34.69 -3.02 -10.77
C GLU A 40 -33.50 -3.06 -9.81
N LEU A 41 -32.38 -3.62 -10.27
CA LEU A 41 -31.16 -3.71 -9.48
C LEU A 41 -30.17 -2.63 -9.91
N TYR A 42 -29.85 -1.73 -9.01
CA TYR A 42 -28.88 -0.66 -9.21
C TYR A 42 -27.58 -0.91 -8.46
N ALA A 43 -26.46 -0.52 -9.04
CA ALA A 43 -25.18 -0.54 -8.36
C ALA A 43 -25.18 0.47 -7.19
N PRO A 44 -24.85 0.05 -5.94
CA PRO A 44 -24.87 0.95 -4.79
C PRO A 44 -23.68 1.94 -4.78
N PHE A 45 -22.63 1.65 -5.55
CA PHE A 45 -21.45 2.50 -5.72
C PHE A 45 -20.84 2.29 -7.11
N SER A 46 -19.94 3.17 -7.51
CA SER A 46 -19.18 3.05 -8.76
C SER A 46 -18.08 2.00 -8.61
N GLY A 47 -17.90 1.16 -9.64
CA GLY A 47 -16.90 0.09 -9.59
C GLY A 47 -16.93 -0.81 -10.81
N ARG A 48 -16.19 -1.90 -10.77
CA ARG A 48 -16.15 -2.93 -11.83
C ARG A 48 -17.02 -4.13 -11.49
N ILE A 49 -17.73 -4.63 -12.49
CA ILE A 49 -18.51 -5.84 -12.37
C ILE A 49 -17.59 -7.05 -12.58
N ALA A 50 -17.58 -7.96 -11.62
CA ALA A 50 -16.93 -9.25 -11.68
C ALA A 50 -17.97 -10.39 -11.51
N ASN A 51 -17.62 -11.59 -11.96
CA ASN A 51 -18.43 -12.79 -11.75
C ASN A 51 -19.90 -12.63 -12.17
N LEU A 52 -20.16 -12.04 -13.34
CA LEU A 52 -21.51 -11.88 -13.87
C LEU A 52 -22.09 -13.27 -14.21
N THR A 53 -23.02 -13.74 -13.38
CA THR A 53 -23.68 -15.04 -13.52
C THR A 53 -25.10 -14.94 -14.06
N ALA A 54 -25.70 -13.76 -13.97
CA ALA A 54 -27.06 -13.53 -14.40
C ALA A 54 -27.24 -13.74 -15.90
N ARG A 55 -28.25 -14.52 -16.27
CA ARG A 55 -28.67 -14.75 -17.66
C ARG A 55 -30.16 -14.45 -17.81
N LYS A 56 -30.53 -13.96 -18.98
CA LYS A 56 -31.90 -13.65 -19.32
C LYS A 56 -32.80 -14.91 -19.15
N TYR A 57 -33.94 -14.74 -18.50
CA TYR A 57 -34.92 -15.80 -18.22
C TYR A 57 -34.46 -16.88 -17.22
N GLN A 58 -33.39 -16.65 -16.47
CA GLN A 58 -32.98 -17.54 -15.40
C GLN A 58 -33.12 -16.86 -14.05
N ARG A 59 -33.54 -17.64 -13.05
CA ARG A 59 -33.51 -17.20 -11.66
C ARG A 59 -32.11 -17.39 -11.10
N ASN A 60 -31.50 -16.32 -10.61
CA ASN A 60 -30.18 -16.34 -10.01
C ASN A 60 -30.25 -15.75 -8.60
N GLU A 61 -29.58 -16.39 -7.65
CA GLU A 61 -29.45 -15.88 -6.28
C GLU A 61 -28.37 -14.77 -6.20
N LYS A 62 -27.29 -14.91 -7.01
CA LYS A 62 -26.26 -13.90 -7.19
C LYS A 62 -26.26 -13.45 -8.64
N VAL A 63 -26.25 -12.15 -8.84
CA VAL A 63 -26.23 -11.53 -10.17
C VAL A 63 -24.80 -11.31 -10.62
N CYS A 64 -24.02 -10.62 -9.80
CA CYS A 64 -22.62 -10.29 -10.04
C CYS A 64 -21.95 -9.93 -8.71
N THR A 65 -20.64 -9.71 -8.77
CA THR A 65 -19.87 -9.06 -7.70
C THR A 65 -19.51 -7.66 -8.20
N LEU A 66 -19.79 -6.64 -7.40
CA LEU A 66 -19.33 -5.28 -7.67
C LEU A 66 -18.09 -5.03 -6.83
N VAL A 67 -16.99 -4.65 -7.48
CA VAL A 67 -15.69 -4.38 -6.86
C VAL A 67 -15.45 -2.88 -6.92
N ASP A 68 -15.24 -2.26 -5.76
CA ASP A 68 -14.78 -0.89 -5.67
C ASP A 68 -13.28 -0.83 -6.03
N ASP A 69 -12.96 -0.17 -7.12
CA ASP A 69 -11.59 0.00 -7.61
C ASP A 69 -11.08 1.44 -7.44
N SER A 70 -11.76 2.25 -6.63
CA SER A 70 -11.36 3.61 -6.32
C SER A 70 -10.11 3.67 -5.44
N SER A 71 -9.90 2.64 -4.62
CA SER A 71 -8.74 2.53 -3.74
C SER A 71 -8.33 1.06 -3.56
N PHE A 72 -7.04 0.82 -3.38
CA PHE A 72 -6.51 -0.49 -3.10
C PHE A 72 -5.77 -0.50 -1.76
N GLU A 73 -5.98 -1.58 -1.02
CA GLU A 73 -5.24 -1.88 0.20
C GLU A 73 -4.39 -3.13 -0.06
N VAL A 74 -3.13 -3.10 0.30
CA VAL A 74 -2.27 -4.27 0.29
C VAL A 74 -2.07 -4.78 1.71
N GLU A 75 -2.26 -6.08 1.88
CA GLU A 75 -2.00 -6.79 3.12
C GLU A 75 -0.72 -7.63 2.96
N PHE A 76 0.24 -7.45 3.86
CA PHE A 76 1.47 -8.23 3.89
C PHE A 76 1.87 -8.58 5.31
N LYS A 77 2.79 -9.54 5.45
CA LYS A 77 3.26 -9.99 6.76
C LYS A 77 4.76 -9.81 6.86
N ILE A 78 5.21 -9.41 8.05
CA ILE A 78 6.62 -9.30 8.41
C ILE A 78 6.90 -10.14 9.65
N LEU A 79 8.17 -10.45 9.90
CA LEU A 79 8.60 -11.08 11.14
C LEU A 79 8.45 -10.10 12.31
N GLU A 80 8.11 -10.61 13.50
CA GLU A 80 8.04 -9.81 14.73
C GLU A 80 9.37 -9.06 14.99
N ALA A 81 10.51 -9.69 14.70
CA ALA A 81 11.83 -9.08 14.86
C ALA A 81 12.03 -7.83 13.98
N GLU A 82 11.30 -7.71 12.88
CA GLU A 82 11.38 -6.57 11.94
C GLU A 82 10.37 -5.46 12.27
N LEU A 83 9.50 -5.67 13.26
CA LEU A 83 8.44 -4.73 13.60
C LEU A 83 8.97 -3.34 13.99
N SER A 84 10.15 -3.27 14.62
CA SER A 84 10.81 -2.01 14.99
C SER A 84 11.18 -1.13 13.79
N HIS A 85 11.25 -1.71 12.60
CA HIS A 85 11.62 -1.02 11.35
C HIS A 85 10.41 -0.52 10.55
N VAL A 86 9.19 -0.86 10.99
CA VAL A 86 7.96 -0.46 10.30
C VAL A 86 7.10 0.43 11.19
N SER A 87 6.62 1.53 10.63
CA SER A 87 5.78 2.50 11.34
C SER A 87 4.59 2.92 10.50
N ILE A 88 3.49 3.29 11.15
CA ILE A 88 2.33 3.88 10.47
C ILE A 88 2.76 5.18 9.80
N GLY A 89 2.31 5.40 8.56
CA GLY A 89 2.70 6.55 7.74
C GLY A 89 3.95 6.32 6.88
N GLN A 90 4.64 5.18 7.05
CA GLN A 90 5.83 4.86 6.27
C GLN A 90 5.47 4.54 4.82
N LYS A 91 6.32 4.97 3.90
CA LYS A 91 6.14 4.71 2.47
C LYS A 91 6.45 3.25 2.13
N VAL A 92 5.66 2.72 1.21
CA VAL A 92 5.87 1.40 0.61
C VAL A 92 5.79 1.50 -0.90
N MET A 93 6.60 0.68 -1.57
CA MET A 93 6.51 0.46 -3.01
C MET A 93 5.94 -0.92 -3.25
N VAL A 94 4.90 -0.99 -4.07
CA VAL A 94 4.17 -2.22 -4.36
C VAL A 94 4.22 -2.51 -5.86
N SER A 95 4.70 -3.68 -6.22
CA SER A 95 4.79 -4.14 -7.61
C SER A 95 4.17 -5.53 -7.79
N PRO A 96 3.46 -5.79 -8.90
CA PRO A 96 3.03 -7.15 -9.26
C PRO A 96 4.22 -8.06 -9.47
N PHE A 97 4.13 -9.33 -9.06
CA PHE A 97 5.20 -10.32 -9.35
C PHE A 97 5.45 -10.54 -10.84
N VAL A 98 4.43 -10.33 -11.67
CA VAL A 98 4.51 -10.57 -13.11
C VAL A 98 5.26 -9.46 -13.86
N GLN A 99 5.31 -8.26 -13.31
CA GLN A 99 5.84 -7.09 -14.00
C GLN A 99 6.47 -6.09 -13.01
N ASP A 100 7.73 -6.30 -12.69
CA ASP A 100 8.51 -5.48 -11.75
C ASP A 100 8.69 -4.01 -12.21
N SER A 101 8.49 -3.72 -13.51
CA SER A 101 8.60 -2.36 -14.06
C SER A 101 7.45 -1.43 -13.66
N ILE A 102 6.35 -2.01 -13.14
CA ILE A 102 5.20 -1.25 -12.68
C ILE A 102 5.23 -1.23 -11.15
N SER A 103 5.32 -0.05 -10.56
CA SER A 103 5.27 0.12 -9.12
C SER A 103 4.24 1.17 -8.73
N CYS A 104 3.51 0.91 -7.66
CA CYS A 104 2.56 1.83 -7.05
C CYS A 104 3.08 2.26 -5.69
N GLU A 105 3.01 3.56 -5.40
CA GLU A 105 3.32 4.06 -4.07
C GLU A 105 2.16 3.83 -3.11
N GLY A 106 2.49 3.49 -1.88
CA GLY A 106 1.54 3.33 -0.80
C GLY A 106 2.07 3.88 0.52
N THR A 107 1.22 3.82 1.52
CA THR A 107 1.54 4.27 2.88
C THR A 107 0.98 3.25 3.87
N VAL A 108 1.78 2.84 4.85
CA VAL A 108 1.35 1.95 5.93
C VAL A 108 0.26 2.64 6.74
N THR A 109 -0.91 2.00 6.83
CA THR A 109 -2.07 2.53 7.54
C THR A 109 -2.38 1.78 8.83
N GLU A 110 -2.04 0.48 8.88
CA GLU A 110 -2.36 -0.36 10.03
C GLU A 110 -1.25 -1.36 10.29
N ILE A 111 -0.92 -1.55 11.56
CA ILE A 111 -0.07 -2.62 12.06
C ILE A 111 -0.93 -3.42 13.04
N ASN A 112 -1.19 -4.69 12.73
CA ASN A 112 -1.98 -5.54 13.60
C ASN A 112 -1.22 -5.79 14.91
N PRO A 113 -1.83 -5.57 16.10
CA PRO A 113 -1.16 -5.80 17.38
C PRO A 113 -1.03 -7.28 17.77
N LEU A 114 -1.42 -8.20 16.89
CA LEU A 114 -1.36 -9.63 17.11
C LEU A 114 -0.26 -10.28 16.26
N VAL A 115 0.53 -11.13 16.89
CA VAL A 115 1.50 -12.01 16.25
C VAL A 115 0.82 -13.36 15.99
N ASP A 116 0.93 -13.90 14.79
CA ASP A 116 0.38 -15.21 14.46
C ASP A 116 1.28 -16.36 14.95
N ASP A 117 0.79 -17.61 14.86
CA ASP A 117 1.50 -18.82 15.32
C ASP A 117 2.85 -19.04 14.63
N LYS A 118 3.15 -18.30 13.56
CA LYS A 118 4.41 -18.35 12.81
C LYS A 118 5.35 -17.20 13.15
N GLY A 119 5.02 -16.37 14.15
CA GLY A 119 5.82 -15.21 14.50
C GLY A 119 5.69 -14.05 13.51
N LEU A 120 4.58 -13.97 12.76
CA LEU A 120 4.35 -12.94 11.76
C LEU A 120 3.32 -11.92 12.25
N VAL A 121 3.58 -10.66 11.93
CA VAL A 121 2.68 -9.53 12.15
C VAL A 121 2.09 -9.08 10.83
N LYS A 122 0.77 -8.91 10.78
CA LYS A 122 0.04 -8.44 9.62
C LYS A 122 0.07 -6.93 9.54
N ILE A 123 0.38 -6.42 8.36
CA ILE A 123 0.43 -4.98 8.06
C ILE A 123 -0.45 -4.69 6.88
N LYS A 124 -1.09 -3.51 6.90
CA LYS A 124 -1.84 -2.99 5.78
C LYS A 124 -1.28 -1.67 5.33
N ALA A 125 -1.28 -1.48 4.02
CA ALA A 125 -0.90 -0.21 3.41
C ALA A 125 -1.90 0.19 2.33
N GLN A 126 -2.26 1.47 2.33
CA GLN A 126 -3.13 2.09 1.34
C GLN A 126 -2.33 2.51 0.13
N LEU A 127 -2.76 2.11 -1.07
CA LEU A 127 -2.12 2.44 -2.33
C LEU A 127 -2.73 3.68 -2.97
N LYS A 128 -1.91 4.45 -3.67
CA LYS A 128 -2.33 5.60 -4.47
C LYS A 128 -2.31 5.25 -5.95
N GLY A 129 -3.43 5.52 -6.66
CA GLY A 129 -3.46 5.45 -8.12
C GLY A 129 -3.33 4.05 -8.75
N ALA A 130 -3.59 2.98 -8.00
CA ALA A 130 -3.41 1.59 -8.47
C ALA A 130 -4.51 1.05 -9.40
N GLY A 131 -5.58 1.81 -9.65
CA GLY A 131 -6.86 1.36 -10.22
C GLY A 131 -6.83 0.62 -11.57
N ASN A 132 -5.81 0.83 -12.41
CA ASN A 132 -5.68 0.12 -13.70
C ASN A 132 -4.56 -0.91 -13.73
N THR A 133 -3.76 -0.96 -12.68
CA THR A 133 -2.51 -1.74 -12.63
C THR A 133 -2.67 -3.01 -11.81
N LEU A 134 -3.47 -2.94 -10.77
CA LEU A 134 -3.70 -4.04 -9.83
C LEU A 134 -5.13 -4.56 -9.95
N ILE A 135 -5.29 -5.83 -9.61
CA ILE A 135 -6.59 -6.52 -9.54
C ILE A 135 -6.71 -7.09 -8.13
N ASP A 136 -7.90 -7.04 -7.56
CA ASP A 136 -8.19 -7.62 -6.26
C ASP A 136 -7.78 -9.11 -6.20
N GLY A 137 -7.12 -9.50 -5.12
CA GLY A 137 -6.56 -10.85 -4.94
C GLY A 137 -5.22 -11.13 -5.65
N MET A 138 -4.61 -10.12 -6.28
CA MET A 138 -3.31 -10.27 -6.94
C MET A 138 -2.17 -10.40 -5.93
N ASN A 139 -1.22 -11.30 -6.20
CA ASN A 139 0.01 -11.37 -5.42
C ASN A 139 0.98 -10.27 -5.85
N VAL A 140 1.50 -9.56 -4.86
CA VAL A 140 2.37 -8.40 -5.06
C VAL A 140 3.63 -8.50 -4.19
N ARG A 141 4.71 -7.87 -4.64
CA ARG A 141 5.90 -7.62 -3.84
C ARG A 141 5.76 -6.26 -3.16
N VAL A 142 6.01 -6.21 -1.87
CA VAL A 142 5.99 -4.98 -1.08
C VAL A 142 7.40 -4.69 -0.59
N ILE A 143 7.88 -3.49 -0.88
CA ILE A 143 9.15 -2.96 -0.38
C ILE A 143 8.81 -1.83 0.58
N VAL A 144 9.19 -1.98 1.84
CA VAL A 144 9.02 -0.94 2.86
C VAL A 144 10.26 -0.06 2.85
N GLU A 145 10.09 1.24 2.58
CA GLU A 145 11.18 2.19 2.56
C GLU A 145 11.51 2.67 3.97
N GLN A 146 12.73 2.50 4.39
CA GLN A 146 13.22 3.05 5.65
C GLN A 146 14.10 4.28 5.38
N GLN A 147 13.75 5.41 5.98
CA GLN A 147 14.61 6.59 5.95
C GLN A 147 15.73 6.43 6.97
N VAL A 148 16.96 6.52 6.48
CA VAL A 148 18.15 6.57 7.33
C VAL A 148 18.70 7.99 7.34
N ASN A 149 18.88 8.56 8.54
CA ASN A 149 19.39 9.92 8.71
C ASN A 149 20.88 9.90 9.00
N ASN A 150 21.60 10.88 8.46
CA ASN A 150 23.05 11.06 8.68
C ASN A 150 23.91 9.87 8.24
N MET A 151 23.50 9.18 7.19
CA MET A 151 24.18 8.03 6.61
C MET A 151 24.25 8.15 5.09
N PHE A 152 25.23 7.50 4.50
CA PHE A 152 25.37 7.41 3.05
C PHE A 152 24.94 6.03 2.59
N VAL A 153 24.16 5.97 1.53
CA VAL A 153 23.73 4.69 0.93
C VAL A 153 24.62 4.39 -0.28
N VAL A 154 25.30 3.27 -0.23
CA VAL A 154 26.19 2.82 -1.31
C VAL A 154 25.79 1.43 -1.79
N PRO A 155 26.00 1.06 -3.07
CA PRO A 155 25.84 -0.30 -3.55
C PRO A 155 26.72 -1.27 -2.75
N LYS A 156 26.27 -2.49 -2.54
CA LYS A 156 27.06 -3.52 -1.83
C LYS A 156 28.41 -3.75 -2.48
N ASP A 157 28.48 -3.71 -3.80
CA ASP A 157 29.71 -3.91 -4.58
C ASP A 157 30.77 -2.82 -4.32
N ALA A 158 30.37 -1.66 -3.78
CA ALA A 158 31.30 -0.61 -3.40
C ALA A 158 32.06 -0.91 -2.10
N VAL A 159 31.54 -1.79 -1.26
CA VAL A 159 32.10 -2.08 0.06
C VAL A 159 32.89 -3.39 0.00
N VAL A 160 34.16 -3.32 0.39
CA VAL A 160 35.08 -4.46 0.45
C VAL A 160 35.44 -4.73 1.89
N GLU A 161 35.46 -5.99 2.29
CA GLU A 161 35.93 -6.39 3.62
C GLU A 161 37.44 -6.64 3.59
N ARG A 162 38.18 -5.97 4.47
CA ARG A 162 39.63 -6.10 4.61
C ARG A 162 40.01 -6.10 6.09
N ASP A 163 40.74 -7.08 6.51
CA ASP A 163 41.27 -7.22 7.88
C ASP A 163 40.18 -7.08 8.97
N GLY A 164 38.97 -7.57 8.65
CA GLY A 164 37.82 -7.45 9.56
C GLY A 164 37.14 -6.09 9.61
N TYR A 165 37.50 -5.18 8.70
CA TYR A 165 36.87 -3.87 8.52
C TYR A 165 36.19 -3.76 7.17
N HIS A 166 35.11 -2.96 7.12
CA HIS A 166 34.51 -2.56 5.85
C HIS A 166 35.23 -1.31 5.31
N VAL A 167 35.51 -1.34 4.03
CA VAL A 167 36.28 -0.31 3.31
C VAL A 167 35.56 0.06 2.04
N ILE A 168 35.54 1.35 1.73
CA ILE A 168 35.19 1.87 0.42
C ILE A 168 36.39 2.60 -0.16
N PHE A 169 36.45 2.73 -1.47
CA PHE A 169 37.42 3.54 -2.17
C PHE A 169 36.77 4.82 -2.67
N LEU A 170 37.25 5.96 -2.18
CA LEU A 170 36.86 7.27 -2.68
C LEU A 170 37.80 7.68 -3.81
N LEU A 171 37.25 8.32 -4.84
CA LEU A 171 38.06 8.91 -5.89
C LEU A 171 38.52 10.31 -5.45
N GLN A 172 39.82 10.50 -5.17
CA GLN A 172 40.42 11.75 -4.81
C GLN A 172 41.58 12.04 -5.78
N GLU A 173 41.53 13.15 -6.48
CA GLU A 173 42.57 13.61 -7.42
C GLU A 173 43.02 12.54 -8.44
N GLY A 174 42.07 11.72 -8.95
CA GLY A 174 42.35 10.64 -9.89
C GLY A 174 42.93 9.36 -9.28
N ARG A 175 42.96 9.25 -7.95
CA ARG A 175 43.49 8.12 -7.21
C ARG A 175 42.43 7.54 -6.26
N ALA A 176 42.55 6.25 -5.98
CA ALA A 176 41.70 5.56 -5.03
C ALA A 176 42.20 5.83 -3.61
N ALA A 177 41.36 6.49 -2.79
CA ALA A 177 41.65 6.72 -1.37
C ALA A 177 40.92 5.65 -0.54
N TRP A 178 41.66 4.87 0.20
CA TRP A 178 41.15 3.84 1.10
C TRP A 178 40.45 4.49 2.29
N THR A 179 39.14 4.22 2.45
CA THR A 179 38.34 4.84 3.51
C THR A 179 37.61 3.76 4.30
N TYR A 180 37.89 3.65 5.59
CA TYR A 180 37.17 2.76 6.49
C TYR A 180 35.76 3.28 6.77
N VAL A 181 34.79 2.36 6.83
CA VAL A 181 33.38 2.68 7.06
C VAL A 181 32.74 1.72 8.05
N ASP A 182 31.76 2.22 8.78
CA ASP A 182 30.91 1.40 9.62
C ASP A 182 29.58 1.16 8.88
N VAL A 183 29.26 -0.11 8.64
CA VAL A 183 27.98 -0.53 8.05
C VAL A 183 26.93 -0.59 9.15
N THR A 184 25.91 0.23 9.06
CA THR A 184 24.85 0.33 10.08
C THR A 184 23.58 -0.42 9.68
N HIS A 185 23.23 -0.39 8.39
CA HIS A 185 22.08 -1.08 7.84
C HIS A 185 22.43 -1.73 6.51
N SER A 186 21.72 -2.81 6.18
CA SER A 186 21.91 -3.57 4.96
C SER A 186 20.54 -3.94 4.36
N ASN A 187 20.40 -3.77 3.06
CA ASN A 187 19.28 -4.33 2.30
C ASN A 187 19.80 -5.28 1.19
N ILE A 188 18.96 -5.69 0.26
CA ILE A 188 19.35 -6.64 -0.81
C ILE A 188 20.50 -6.11 -1.69
N GLY A 189 20.50 -4.82 -2.04
CA GLY A 189 21.45 -4.24 -3.00
C GLY A 189 22.41 -3.18 -2.45
N SER A 190 22.18 -2.69 -1.21
CA SER A 190 22.91 -1.53 -0.68
C SER A 190 23.25 -1.68 0.78
N TYR A 191 24.26 -0.92 1.21
CA TYR A 191 24.61 -0.69 2.59
C TYR A 191 24.36 0.80 2.96
N ALA A 192 23.85 1.03 4.16
CA ALA A 192 23.91 2.35 4.78
C ALA A 192 25.16 2.43 5.64
N ILE A 193 26.03 3.38 5.33
CA ILE A 193 27.37 3.50 5.93
C ILE A 193 27.57 4.85 6.58
N THR A 194 28.46 4.88 7.55
CA THR A 194 29.01 6.10 8.14
C THR A 194 30.53 6.04 8.10
N GLY A 195 31.21 7.14 8.35
CA GLY A 195 32.66 7.09 8.62
C GLY A 195 32.97 6.23 9.83
N CYS A 196 34.08 5.51 9.78
CA CYS A 196 34.50 4.62 10.85
C CYS A 196 35.06 5.43 12.04
N LYS A 197 34.39 5.34 13.19
CA LYS A 197 34.81 6.06 14.40
C LYS A 197 36.16 5.57 14.94
N SER A 198 36.45 4.29 14.85
CA SER A 198 37.71 3.71 15.35
C SER A 198 38.94 4.11 14.53
N LYS A 199 38.73 4.53 13.29
CA LYS A 199 39.81 4.95 12.35
C LYS A 199 39.76 6.44 12.03
N ASP A 200 38.86 7.20 12.70
CA ASP A 200 38.63 8.65 12.49
C ASP A 200 38.46 9.05 11.01
N THR A 201 37.76 8.19 10.25
CA THR A 201 37.46 8.46 8.85
C THR A 201 36.12 9.15 8.72
N ARG A 202 36.00 10.02 7.73
CA ARG A 202 34.76 10.79 7.44
C ARG A 202 34.42 10.72 5.97
N ILE A 203 33.16 10.55 5.69
CA ILE A 203 32.58 10.63 4.35
C ILE A 203 31.81 11.94 4.27
N LYS A 204 31.87 12.62 3.13
CA LYS A 204 31.18 13.88 2.87
C LYS A 204 30.22 13.72 1.71
N GLU A 205 29.20 14.55 1.71
CA GLU A 205 28.33 14.69 0.54
C GLU A 205 29.13 15.22 -0.66
N GLY A 206 28.97 14.53 -1.81
CA GLY A 206 29.77 14.83 -3.02
C GLY A 206 31.00 13.96 -3.21
N ASP A 207 31.38 13.13 -2.23
CA ASP A 207 32.44 12.16 -2.42
C ASP A 207 32.05 11.12 -3.49
N ILE A 208 32.96 10.81 -4.39
CA ILE A 208 32.73 9.81 -5.46
C ILE A 208 33.27 8.46 -4.99
N VAL A 209 32.37 7.46 -4.95
CA VAL A 209 32.68 6.09 -4.51
C VAL A 209 32.95 5.21 -5.72
N ILE A 210 34.02 4.44 -5.68
CA ILE A 210 34.36 3.45 -6.71
C ILE A 210 33.54 2.18 -6.47
N THR A 211 32.66 1.81 -7.40
CA THR A 211 31.73 0.69 -7.28
C THR A 211 32.15 -0.58 -8.00
N SER A 212 33.15 -0.51 -8.90
CA SER A 212 33.63 -1.67 -9.65
C SER A 212 35.15 -1.68 -9.76
N GLY A 213 35.74 -2.88 -9.85
CA GLY A 213 37.21 -3.06 -9.92
C GLY A 213 37.92 -2.85 -8.58
N ASN A 214 37.17 -2.63 -7.48
CA ASN A 214 37.69 -2.25 -6.16
C ASN A 214 38.27 -3.41 -5.36
N GLN A 215 38.00 -4.67 -5.71
CA GLN A 215 38.45 -5.84 -4.95
C GLN A 215 39.96 -5.96 -4.85
N ASN A 216 40.73 -5.50 -5.86
CA ASN A 216 42.18 -5.57 -5.91
C ASN A 216 42.86 -4.20 -5.85
N LEU A 217 42.09 -3.12 -5.54
CA LEU A 217 42.65 -1.79 -5.42
C LEU A 217 43.49 -1.67 -4.13
N ALA A 218 44.63 -1.02 -4.25
CA ALA A 218 45.41 -0.56 -3.12
C ALA A 218 45.21 0.96 -2.93
N ASP A 219 45.52 1.44 -1.72
CA ASP A 219 45.48 2.87 -1.42
C ASP A 219 46.42 3.66 -2.34
N GLY A 220 45.98 4.81 -2.84
CA GLY A 220 46.73 5.66 -3.74
C GLY A 220 46.86 5.19 -5.19
N THR A 221 46.24 4.04 -5.57
CA THR A 221 46.25 3.55 -6.95
C THR A 221 45.57 4.54 -7.89
N GLU A 222 46.23 4.82 -9.03
CA GLU A 222 45.69 5.67 -10.08
C GLU A 222 44.50 4.98 -10.77
N VAL A 223 43.38 5.66 -10.90
CA VAL A 223 42.13 5.08 -11.42
C VAL A 223 41.70 5.83 -12.67
N LYS A 224 41.43 5.10 -13.72
CA LYS A 224 40.75 5.66 -14.90
C LYS A 224 39.25 5.55 -14.75
N VAL A 225 38.54 6.66 -14.76
CA VAL A 225 37.08 6.68 -14.69
C VAL A 225 36.53 6.40 -16.08
N ASN A 226 35.86 5.27 -16.25
CA ASN A 226 35.11 4.95 -17.46
C ASN A 226 33.68 5.46 -17.31
N GLY A 227 33.45 6.70 -17.71
CA GLY A 227 32.11 7.31 -17.89
C GLY A 227 31.34 7.60 -16.60
N PHE A 228 30.77 8.79 -16.57
CA PHE A 228 29.63 9.14 -15.68
C PHE A 228 28.34 8.81 -16.44
#